data_95e08603ed88ad8c48d81321be68a159
#
_entry.id   95e08603ed88ad8c48d81321be68a159
#
_cell.length_a   1.000
_cell.length_b   1.000
_cell.length_c   1.000
_cell.angle_alpha   90.00
_cell.angle_beta   90.00
_cell.angle_gamma   90.00
#
_symmetry.space_group_name_H-M   'P 1'
#
loop_
_entity.id
_entity.type
_entity.pdbx_description
1 polymer ?
#
loop_
_entity_poly.entity_id
_entity_poly.type
_entity_poly.pdbx_seq_one_letter_code
_entity_poly.pdbx_strand_id
1 'polypeptide(L)'
;MLPRGGDLAVIIPARNEAERIAATVKGAAGLPGVDIVMVVDDGSADGTAAEAHGAGAAVMRHSRNRGKAAAMETGAEAVRLLEAGQDRPTPRHLLFLDGDLGETAAFAGPLAEPVRVGRADMTIAVFSNRVHRGGHGFVVALSGSGIMRATGWRPAQPLNGQRCLTRAAFEAAVPLAPGWGAETGLTIDLLRQGMRVVEVEVPLEHRATGRDWRSQLHRARQFADVARALASRQPGTRGSGSRS
;
A
#
# COMPACT_ATOMS: atom_id res chain seq x y z
N MET A 1 25.23 -4.87 -8.65
CA MET A 1 25.26 -3.43 -8.97
C MET A 1 23.87 -3.07 -9.49
N LEU A 2 23.08 -2.29 -8.73
CA LEU A 2 21.73 -1.88 -9.17
C LEU A 2 21.85 -0.96 -10.40
N PRO A 3 20.96 -1.10 -11.41
CA PRO A 3 20.99 -0.24 -12.58
C PRO A 3 20.84 1.24 -12.18
N ARG A 4 21.71 2.08 -12.70
CA ARG A 4 21.65 3.53 -12.50
C ARG A 4 20.64 4.10 -13.48
N GLY A 5 19.46 4.50 -13.02
CA GLY A 5 18.51 5.22 -13.86
C GLY A 5 17.03 4.98 -13.61
N GLY A 6 16.64 4.04 -12.78
CA GLY A 6 15.24 3.85 -12.41
C GLY A 6 14.75 4.95 -11.48
N ASP A 7 13.50 5.35 -11.63
CA ASP A 7 12.81 6.36 -10.80
C ASP A 7 11.76 5.75 -9.87
N LEU A 8 11.64 4.42 -9.87
CA LEU A 8 10.61 3.69 -9.16
C LEU A 8 11.20 2.56 -8.31
N ALA A 9 10.85 2.52 -7.03
CA ALA A 9 11.07 1.38 -6.15
C ALA A 9 9.75 0.69 -5.86
N VAL A 10 9.70 -0.63 -6.07
CA VAL A 10 8.54 -1.44 -5.69
C VAL A 10 8.76 -1.99 -4.29
N ILE A 11 7.78 -1.81 -3.41
CA ILE A 11 7.77 -2.34 -2.04
C ILE A 11 6.62 -3.33 -1.92
N ILE A 12 6.94 -4.55 -1.52
CA ILE A 12 5.99 -5.66 -1.42
C ILE A 12 5.94 -6.16 0.03
N PRO A 13 5.01 -5.66 0.86
CA PRO A 13 4.71 -6.30 2.14
C PRO A 13 4.15 -7.70 1.88
N ALA A 14 4.76 -8.73 2.46
CA ALA A 14 4.36 -10.10 2.24
C ALA A 14 4.31 -10.90 3.54
N ARG A 15 3.34 -11.81 3.65
CA ARG A 15 3.26 -12.76 4.75
C ARG A 15 2.58 -14.05 4.35
N ASN A 16 3.32 -15.16 4.38
CA ASN A 16 2.88 -16.50 3.97
C ASN A 16 2.37 -16.50 2.50
N GLU A 17 3.23 -15.99 1.60
CA GLU A 17 2.95 -15.88 0.16
C GLU A 17 3.97 -16.66 -0.67
N ALA A 18 4.61 -17.71 -0.12
CA ALA A 18 5.65 -18.48 -0.80
C ALA A 18 5.25 -18.98 -2.18
N GLU A 19 3.96 -19.31 -2.39
CA GLU A 19 3.45 -19.82 -3.67
C GLU A 19 3.40 -18.76 -4.79
N ARG A 20 3.32 -17.46 -4.44
CA ARG A 20 3.05 -16.38 -5.41
C ARG A 20 4.12 -15.30 -5.45
N ILE A 21 4.85 -15.12 -4.36
CA ILE A 21 5.76 -14.00 -4.21
C ILE A 21 6.83 -13.95 -5.32
N ALA A 22 7.33 -15.09 -5.77
CA ALA A 22 8.32 -15.14 -6.86
C ALA A 22 7.77 -14.59 -8.18
N ALA A 23 6.52 -14.92 -8.54
CA ALA A 23 5.87 -14.38 -9.73
C ALA A 23 5.57 -12.89 -9.57
N THR A 24 5.11 -12.45 -8.37
CA THR A 24 4.88 -11.03 -8.05
C THR A 24 6.17 -10.22 -8.20
N VAL A 25 7.29 -10.70 -7.66
CA VAL A 25 8.60 -10.04 -7.77
C VAL A 25 9.04 -9.91 -9.24
N LYS A 26 8.94 -10.99 -10.02
CA LYS A 26 9.31 -10.98 -11.44
C LYS A 26 8.45 -10.01 -12.25
N GLY A 27 7.12 -10.01 -12.02
CA GLY A 27 6.21 -9.07 -12.67
C GLY A 27 6.54 -7.63 -12.32
N ALA A 28 6.79 -7.33 -11.05
CA ALA A 28 7.17 -6.02 -10.56
C ALA A 28 8.52 -5.54 -11.13
N ALA A 29 9.51 -6.42 -11.19
CA ALA A 29 10.85 -6.10 -11.73
C ALA A 29 10.84 -5.76 -13.22
N GLY A 30 9.85 -6.26 -13.98
CA GLY A 30 9.66 -5.95 -15.40
C GLY A 30 8.99 -4.60 -15.67
N LEU A 31 8.51 -3.89 -14.67
CA LEU A 31 7.84 -2.61 -14.85
C LEU A 31 8.83 -1.51 -15.30
N PRO A 32 8.42 -0.62 -16.21
CA PRO A 32 9.28 0.48 -16.68
C PRO A 32 9.76 1.36 -15.53
N GLY A 33 11.07 1.61 -15.46
CA GLY A 33 11.70 2.48 -14.47
C GLY A 33 11.90 1.85 -13.08
N VAL A 34 11.51 0.59 -12.88
CA VAL A 34 11.82 -0.15 -11.66
C VAL A 34 13.27 -0.59 -11.66
N ASP A 35 14.02 -0.22 -10.64
CA ASP A 35 15.38 -0.68 -10.41
C ASP A 35 15.58 -1.26 -9.00
N ILE A 36 14.57 -1.16 -8.13
CA ILE A 36 14.54 -1.80 -6.82
C ILE A 36 13.20 -2.51 -6.66
N VAL A 37 13.24 -3.80 -6.35
CA VAL A 37 12.11 -4.55 -5.78
C VAL A 37 12.51 -4.95 -4.36
N MET A 38 11.81 -4.39 -3.38
CA MET A 38 12.01 -4.62 -1.95
C MET A 38 10.85 -5.43 -1.40
N VAL A 39 11.09 -6.67 -0.98
CA VAL A 39 10.10 -7.47 -0.25
C VAL A 39 10.33 -7.33 1.25
N VAL A 40 9.29 -7.04 2.00
CA VAL A 40 9.32 -7.07 3.46
C VAL A 40 8.49 -8.24 3.94
N ASP A 41 9.19 -9.32 4.33
CA ASP A 41 8.59 -10.51 4.93
C ASP A 41 8.18 -10.21 6.38
N ASP A 42 6.89 -10.05 6.62
CA ASP A 42 6.32 -9.71 7.94
C ASP A 42 6.15 -10.94 8.85
N GLY A 43 7.25 -11.66 9.06
CA GLY A 43 7.32 -12.80 9.96
C GLY A 43 6.56 -14.01 9.42
N SER A 44 6.80 -14.40 8.17
CA SER A 44 6.24 -15.60 7.57
C SER A 44 6.75 -16.89 8.25
N ALA A 45 5.89 -17.89 8.28
CA ALA A 45 6.21 -19.24 8.73
C ALA A 45 6.59 -20.19 7.58
N ASP A 46 6.45 -19.73 6.34
CA ASP A 46 6.75 -20.48 5.11
C ASP A 46 8.03 -19.96 4.41
N GLY A 47 8.25 -20.37 3.18
CA GLY A 47 9.41 -20.00 2.35
C GLY A 47 9.36 -18.61 1.71
N THR A 48 8.42 -17.73 2.10
CA THR A 48 8.20 -16.42 1.44
C THR A 48 9.48 -15.63 1.20
N ALA A 49 10.34 -15.47 2.23
CA ALA A 49 11.58 -14.71 2.12
C ALA A 49 12.57 -15.33 1.14
N ALA A 50 12.70 -16.67 1.16
CA ALA A 50 13.62 -17.41 0.28
C ALA A 50 13.17 -17.32 -1.19
N GLU A 51 11.87 -17.49 -1.45
CA GLU A 51 11.29 -17.39 -2.79
C GLU A 51 11.42 -15.97 -3.36
N ALA A 52 11.18 -14.94 -2.53
CA ALA A 52 11.36 -13.54 -2.93
C ALA A 52 12.82 -13.25 -3.29
N HIS A 53 13.78 -13.70 -2.46
CA HIS A 53 15.20 -13.53 -2.73
C HIS A 53 15.63 -14.27 -3.99
N GLY A 54 15.20 -15.52 -4.16
CA GLY A 54 15.47 -16.33 -5.35
C GLY A 54 14.92 -15.73 -6.64
N ALA A 55 13.84 -14.91 -6.54
CA ALA A 55 13.27 -14.17 -7.65
C ALA A 55 14.00 -12.84 -7.95
N GLY A 56 15.00 -12.45 -7.15
CA GLY A 56 15.83 -11.26 -7.36
C GLY A 56 15.45 -10.03 -6.54
N ALA A 57 14.53 -10.15 -5.58
CA ALA A 57 14.20 -9.05 -4.69
C ALA A 57 15.27 -8.84 -3.61
N ALA A 58 15.46 -7.58 -3.19
CA ALA A 58 16.03 -7.29 -1.88
C ALA A 58 15.00 -7.65 -0.80
N VAL A 59 15.43 -8.32 0.26
CA VAL A 59 14.50 -8.84 1.28
C VAL A 59 14.86 -8.29 2.66
N MET A 60 13.87 -7.68 3.31
CA MET A 60 13.88 -7.39 4.74
C MET A 60 12.96 -8.36 5.45
N ARG A 61 13.33 -8.82 6.65
CA ARG A 61 12.50 -9.76 7.41
C ARG A 61 12.26 -9.28 8.81
N HIS A 62 11.00 -9.22 9.22
CA HIS A 62 10.62 -9.01 10.61
C HIS A 62 10.73 -10.32 11.40
N SER A 63 11.19 -10.26 12.63
CA SER A 63 11.25 -11.44 13.52
C SER A 63 9.87 -11.98 13.91
N ARG A 64 8.82 -11.15 13.76
CA ARG A 64 7.41 -11.48 14.03
C ARG A 64 6.51 -10.59 13.18
N ASN A 65 5.23 -10.95 13.05
CA ASN A 65 4.22 -10.11 12.41
C ASN A 65 4.09 -8.76 13.14
N ARG A 66 4.32 -7.68 12.39
CA ARG A 66 4.15 -6.29 12.83
C ARG A 66 3.02 -5.57 12.09
N GLY A 67 2.46 -6.20 11.07
CA GLY A 67 1.38 -5.68 10.23
C GLY A 67 1.86 -4.93 9.00
N LYS A 68 0.95 -4.79 8.02
CA LYS A 68 1.22 -4.21 6.70
C LYS A 68 1.82 -2.81 6.77
N ALA A 69 1.28 -1.94 7.62
CA ALA A 69 1.80 -0.58 7.80
C ALA A 69 3.29 -0.58 8.17
N ALA A 70 3.67 -1.37 9.18
CA ALA A 70 5.06 -1.48 9.60
C ALA A 70 5.96 -2.07 8.49
N ALA A 71 5.44 -3.00 7.69
CA ALA A 71 6.18 -3.54 6.56
C ALA A 71 6.37 -2.51 5.44
N MET A 72 5.34 -1.69 5.16
CA MET A 72 5.46 -0.57 4.22
C MET A 72 6.51 0.44 4.66
N GLU A 73 6.49 0.84 5.94
CA GLU A 73 7.47 1.77 6.52
C GLU A 73 8.89 1.20 6.50
N THR A 74 9.05 -0.08 6.88
CA THR A 74 10.36 -0.77 6.82
C THR A 74 10.90 -0.82 5.40
N GLY A 75 10.06 -1.12 4.41
CA GLY A 75 10.46 -1.16 3.01
C GLY A 75 10.87 0.21 2.48
N ALA A 76 10.10 1.25 2.81
CA ALA A 76 10.42 2.62 2.40
C ALA A 76 11.74 3.12 3.02
N GLU A 77 11.98 2.81 4.29
CA GLU A 77 13.23 3.14 4.97
C GLU A 77 14.42 2.38 4.38
N ALA A 78 14.25 1.08 4.07
CA ALA A 78 15.28 0.30 3.41
C ALA A 78 15.65 0.88 2.04
N VAL A 79 14.66 1.30 1.24
CA VAL A 79 14.90 1.98 -0.04
C VAL A 79 15.64 3.30 0.19
N ARG A 80 15.25 4.11 1.19
CA ARG A 80 15.92 5.37 1.52
C ARG A 80 17.40 5.16 1.89
N LEU A 81 17.70 4.11 2.65
CA LEU A 81 19.08 3.76 3.02
C LEU A 81 19.91 3.32 1.81
N LEU A 82 19.32 2.55 0.89
CA LEU A 82 19.97 2.17 -0.36
C LEU A 82 20.25 3.38 -1.24
N GLU A 83 19.35 4.37 -1.26
CA GLU A 83 19.52 5.62 -2.00
C GLU A 83 20.61 6.50 -1.42
N ALA A 84 20.75 6.55 -0.10
CA ALA A 84 21.79 7.36 0.56
C ALA A 84 23.22 6.96 0.16
N GLY A 85 23.42 5.71 -0.25
CA GLY A 85 24.69 5.22 -0.81
C GLY A 85 24.86 5.47 -2.31
N GLN A 86 23.89 6.14 -2.96
CA GLN A 86 23.90 6.43 -4.40
C GLN A 86 23.90 7.95 -4.58
N ASP A 87 24.70 8.44 -5.53
CA ASP A 87 24.67 9.86 -5.93
C ASP A 87 23.42 10.09 -6.85
N ARG A 88 22.26 10.29 -6.20
CA ARG A 88 20.97 10.50 -6.88
C ARG A 88 20.45 11.91 -6.65
N PRO A 89 20.08 12.63 -7.71
CA PRO A 89 19.54 13.99 -7.58
C PRO A 89 18.10 13.99 -7.00
N THR A 90 17.34 12.91 -7.20
CA THR A 90 15.94 12.80 -6.74
C THR A 90 15.67 11.42 -6.16
N PRO A 91 14.91 11.34 -5.05
CA PRO A 91 14.47 10.06 -4.50
C PRO A 91 13.49 9.36 -5.45
N ARG A 92 13.43 8.02 -5.39
CA ARG A 92 12.46 7.22 -6.14
C ARG A 92 11.04 7.44 -5.65
N HIS A 93 10.09 7.37 -6.56
CA HIS A 93 8.70 7.13 -6.21
C HIS A 93 8.54 5.73 -5.61
N LEU A 94 7.55 5.53 -4.76
CA LEU A 94 7.27 4.27 -4.09
C LEU A 94 6.01 3.63 -4.66
N LEU A 95 6.13 2.44 -5.25
CA LEU A 95 5.00 1.62 -5.69
C LEU A 95 4.81 0.48 -4.70
N PHE A 96 3.71 0.49 -3.99
CA PHE A 96 3.30 -0.59 -3.07
C PHE A 96 2.44 -1.59 -3.82
N LEU A 97 2.79 -2.87 -3.71
CA LEU A 97 2.06 -4.00 -4.28
C LEU A 97 1.87 -5.09 -3.23
N ASP A 98 0.73 -5.79 -3.23
CA ASP A 98 0.51 -6.93 -2.36
C ASP A 98 1.29 -8.17 -2.87
N GLY A 99 1.73 -9.04 -1.96
CA GLY A 99 2.57 -10.20 -2.27
C GLY A 99 1.85 -11.30 -3.07
N ASP A 100 0.52 -11.30 -3.10
CA ASP A 100 -0.32 -12.33 -3.70
C ASP A 100 -0.77 -12.04 -5.15
N LEU A 101 -0.29 -10.96 -5.77
CA LEU A 101 -0.67 -10.58 -7.14
C LEU A 101 -0.20 -11.57 -8.22
N GLY A 102 0.88 -12.33 -7.96
CA GLY A 102 1.45 -13.23 -8.96
C GLY A 102 1.86 -12.49 -10.24
N GLU A 103 1.63 -13.11 -11.39
CA GLU A 103 2.00 -12.54 -12.71
C GLU A 103 1.29 -11.23 -13.02
N THR A 104 0.11 -10.96 -12.43
CA THR A 104 -0.63 -9.73 -12.70
C THR A 104 0.09 -8.48 -12.21
N ALA A 105 1.09 -8.60 -11.30
CA ALA A 105 1.95 -7.50 -10.89
C ALA A 105 2.61 -6.77 -12.08
N ALA A 106 2.83 -7.46 -13.20
CA ALA A 106 3.34 -6.87 -14.45
C ALA A 106 2.43 -5.79 -15.05
N PHE A 107 1.17 -5.71 -14.63
CA PHE A 107 0.21 -4.71 -15.13
C PHE A 107 0.08 -3.48 -14.20
N ALA A 108 0.90 -3.36 -13.17
CA ALA A 108 0.85 -2.23 -12.24
C ALA A 108 1.46 -0.92 -12.78
N GLY A 109 2.12 -0.95 -13.94
CA GLY A 109 2.80 0.21 -14.54
C GLY A 109 1.98 1.50 -14.61
N PRO A 110 0.69 1.47 -15.03
CA PRO A 110 -0.14 2.67 -15.10
C PRO A 110 -0.29 3.43 -13.77
N LEU A 111 -0.08 2.79 -12.62
CA LEU A 111 -0.09 3.47 -11.31
C LEU A 111 1.03 4.50 -11.16
N ALA A 112 2.18 4.28 -11.78
CA ALA A 112 3.31 5.18 -11.64
C ALA A 112 3.20 6.43 -12.55
N GLU A 113 2.50 6.33 -13.67
CA GLU A 113 2.48 7.40 -14.68
C GLU A 113 1.98 8.76 -14.15
N PRO A 114 0.82 8.89 -13.46
CA PRO A 114 0.37 10.19 -12.96
C PRO A 114 1.32 10.80 -11.92
N VAL A 115 2.04 9.95 -11.17
CA VAL A 115 3.02 10.40 -10.17
C VAL A 115 4.28 10.92 -10.85
N ARG A 116 4.80 10.20 -11.84
CA ARG A 116 6.00 10.57 -12.61
C ARG A 116 5.87 11.90 -13.33
N VAL A 117 4.70 12.14 -13.93
CA VAL A 117 4.44 13.39 -14.65
C VAL A 117 3.94 14.52 -13.74
N GLY A 118 3.98 14.32 -12.43
CA GLY A 118 3.58 15.32 -11.46
C GLY A 118 2.09 15.69 -11.47
N ARG A 119 1.21 14.82 -11.99
CA ARG A 119 -0.25 15.00 -11.97
C ARG A 119 -0.90 14.52 -10.67
N ALA A 120 -0.25 13.59 -9.97
CA ALA A 120 -0.70 13.07 -8.69
C ALA A 120 0.46 12.95 -7.70
N ASP A 121 0.15 13.05 -6.43
CA ASP A 121 1.07 12.77 -5.32
C ASP A 121 0.90 11.33 -4.83
N MET A 122 -0.32 10.78 -5.02
CA MET A 122 -0.63 9.36 -4.83
C MET A 122 -1.63 8.87 -5.88
N THR A 123 -1.41 7.64 -6.38
CA THR A 123 -2.41 6.89 -7.13
C THR A 123 -2.91 5.70 -6.33
N ILE A 124 -4.16 5.30 -6.54
CA ILE A 124 -4.80 4.11 -5.97
C ILE A 124 -5.31 3.25 -7.11
N ALA A 125 -4.99 1.97 -7.11
CA ALA A 125 -5.51 1.05 -8.10
C ALA A 125 -7.03 0.86 -7.97
N VAL A 126 -7.71 0.82 -9.12
CA VAL A 126 -9.07 0.33 -9.25
C VAL A 126 -9.01 -0.89 -10.16
N PHE A 127 -9.40 -2.06 -9.67
CA PHE A 127 -9.36 -3.28 -10.45
C PHE A 127 -10.52 -3.31 -11.45
N SER A 128 -10.19 -3.45 -12.74
CA SER A 128 -11.16 -3.46 -13.84
C SER A 128 -12.12 -4.65 -13.76
N ASN A 129 -11.63 -5.80 -13.29
CA ASN A 129 -12.44 -6.99 -13.08
C ASN A 129 -13.13 -6.92 -11.73
N ARG A 130 -14.33 -6.33 -11.71
CA ARG A 130 -15.22 -6.37 -10.54
C ARG A 130 -15.75 -7.78 -10.32
N VAL A 131 -14.93 -8.68 -9.83
CA VAL A 131 -15.43 -9.91 -9.22
C VAL A 131 -16.06 -9.52 -7.89
N HIS A 132 -17.30 -9.04 -7.98
CA HIS A 132 -18.16 -8.78 -6.83
C HIS A 132 -18.49 -10.13 -6.19
N ARG A 133 -17.68 -10.60 -5.24
CA ARG A 133 -18.15 -11.67 -4.35
C ARG A 133 -17.45 -11.64 -3.00
N GLY A 134 -18.23 -11.26 -2.01
CA GLY A 134 -18.15 -11.80 -0.68
C GLY A 134 -17.53 -10.91 0.39
N GLY A 135 -18.38 -10.30 1.23
CA GLY A 135 -18.02 -10.00 2.62
C GLY A 135 -17.27 -8.71 2.93
N HIS A 136 -16.73 -8.02 1.97
CA HIS A 136 -16.01 -6.75 2.17
C HIS A 136 -16.91 -5.50 2.12
N GLY A 137 -18.17 -5.64 1.70
CA GLY A 137 -19.07 -4.51 1.44
C GLY A 137 -19.20 -3.54 2.61
N PHE A 138 -19.30 -4.05 3.84
CA PHE A 138 -19.50 -3.20 5.01
C PHE A 138 -18.23 -2.42 5.41
N VAL A 139 -17.07 -3.06 5.40
CA VAL A 139 -15.77 -2.41 5.72
C VAL A 139 -15.38 -1.41 4.62
N VAL A 140 -15.60 -1.77 3.36
CA VAL A 140 -15.41 -0.87 2.21
C VAL A 140 -16.33 0.34 2.31
N ALA A 141 -17.62 0.13 2.63
CA ALA A 141 -18.58 1.22 2.81
C ALA A 141 -18.21 2.13 4.00
N LEU A 142 -17.75 1.56 5.13
CA LEU A 142 -17.26 2.31 6.28
C LEU A 142 -16.06 3.19 5.91
N SER A 143 -15.06 2.59 5.27
CA SER A 143 -13.86 3.32 4.83
C SER A 143 -14.20 4.42 3.83
N GLY A 144 -14.94 4.10 2.76
CA GLY A 144 -15.32 5.07 1.74
C GLY A 144 -16.17 6.23 2.29
N SER A 145 -17.14 5.92 3.17
CA SER A 145 -17.96 6.95 3.84
C SER A 145 -17.15 7.78 4.85
N GLY A 146 -16.16 7.15 5.50
CA GLY A 146 -15.26 7.83 6.42
C GLY A 146 -14.33 8.80 5.68
N ILE A 147 -13.73 8.38 4.58
CA ILE A 147 -12.90 9.23 3.71
C ILE A 147 -13.75 10.39 3.18
N MET A 148 -14.95 10.11 2.64
CA MET A 148 -15.85 11.14 2.13
C MET A 148 -16.20 12.20 3.19
N ARG A 149 -16.52 11.79 4.40
CA ARG A 149 -16.82 12.72 5.52
C ARG A 149 -15.61 13.54 5.94
N ALA A 150 -14.40 12.93 5.89
CA ALA A 150 -13.20 13.58 6.35
C ALA A 150 -12.58 14.56 5.34
N THR A 151 -12.84 14.36 4.04
CA THR A 151 -12.10 15.01 2.93
C THR A 151 -12.98 15.55 1.80
N GLY A 152 -14.25 15.16 1.74
CA GLY A 152 -15.14 15.48 0.62
C GLY A 152 -14.95 14.59 -0.62
N TRP A 153 -13.95 13.67 -0.60
CA TRP A 153 -13.66 12.78 -1.73
C TRP A 153 -14.12 11.33 -1.46
N ARG A 154 -14.71 10.68 -2.47
CA ARG A 154 -15.21 9.30 -2.36
C ARG A 154 -14.41 8.37 -3.26
N PRO A 155 -13.59 7.48 -2.70
CA PRO A 155 -12.88 6.47 -3.49
C PRO A 155 -13.78 5.33 -3.96
N ALA A 156 -13.48 4.77 -5.13
CA ALA A 156 -14.13 3.55 -5.65
C ALA A 156 -13.64 2.30 -4.90
N GLN A 157 -12.33 2.23 -4.59
CA GLN A 157 -11.72 1.10 -3.87
C GLN A 157 -10.84 1.58 -2.70
N PRO A 158 -11.44 2.04 -1.58
CA PRO A 158 -10.74 2.71 -0.47
C PRO A 158 -9.69 1.86 0.25
N LEU A 159 -9.85 0.54 0.21
CA LEU A 159 -8.97 -0.43 0.89
C LEU A 159 -7.98 -1.10 -0.06
N ASN A 160 -7.89 -0.63 -1.31
CA ASN A 160 -6.92 -1.18 -2.25
C ASN A 160 -5.49 -0.80 -1.81
N GLY A 161 -4.64 -1.81 -1.67
CA GLY A 161 -3.25 -1.66 -1.21
C GLY A 161 -2.27 -1.30 -2.31
N GLN A 162 -2.65 -1.46 -3.59
CA GLN A 162 -1.80 -1.14 -4.73
C GLN A 162 -1.82 0.36 -4.97
N ARG A 163 -0.70 1.02 -4.67
CA ARG A 163 -0.58 2.50 -4.67
C ARG A 163 0.80 2.93 -5.10
N CYS A 164 0.87 3.98 -5.91
CA CYS A 164 2.13 4.66 -6.16
C CYS A 164 2.12 6.05 -5.51
N LEU A 165 3.20 6.42 -4.85
CA LEU A 165 3.34 7.70 -4.16
C LEU A 165 4.65 8.39 -4.53
N THR A 166 4.64 9.72 -4.49
CA THR A 166 5.90 10.46 -4.36
C THR A 166 6.53 10.14 -3.01
N ARG A 167 7.86 10.24 -2.92
CA ARG A 167 8.57 10.10 -1.64
C ARG A 167 8.02 11.09 -0.59
N ALA A 168 7.86 12.34 -0.97
CA ALA A 168 7.35 13.37 -0.09
C ALA A 168 5.94 13.05 0.46
N ALA A 169 5.04 12.51 -0.39
CA ALA A 169 3.71 12.10 0.05
C ALA A 169 3.77 10.96 1.07
N PHE A 170 4.63 9.96 0.86
CA PHE A 170 4.79 8.88 1.83
C PHE A 170 5.34 9.38 3.17
N GLU A 171 6.39 10.18 3.14
CA GLU A 171 7.02 10.75 4.34
C GLU A 171 6.07 11.65 5.14
N ALA A 172 5.21 12.41 4.45
CA ALA A 172 4.20 13.26 5.08
C ALA A 172 3.08 12.47 5.78
N ALA A 173 2.90 11.19 5.44
CA ALA A 173 1.86 10.34 6.02
C ALA A 173 2.38 9.41 7.15
N VAL A 174 3.68 9.30 7.34
CA VAL A 174 4.29 8.47 8.40
C VAL A 174 4.14 9.19 9.76
N PRO A 175 3.80 8.46 10.86
CA PRO A 175 3.54 7.03 10.93
C PRO A 175 2.17 6.64 10.38
N LEU A 176 2.13 5.52 9.63
CA LEU A 176 0.90 5.01 9.06
C LEU A 176 -0.05 4.47 10.15
N ALA A 177 -1.36 4.55 9.89
CA ALA A 177 -2.33 3.92 10.77
C ALA A 177 -2.11 2.39 10.83
N PRO A 178 -2.19 1.76 12.00
CA PRO A 178 -1.91 0.33 12.13
C PRO A 178 -2.98 -0.53 11.47
N GLY A 179 -2.60 -1.75 11.10
CA GLY A 179 -3.48 -2.78 10.57
C GLY A 179 -4.13 -2.38 9.25
N TRP A 180 -5.42 -2.70 9.12
CA TRP A 180 -6.24 -2.40 7.95
C TRP A 180 -6.68 -0.92 7.86
N GLY A 181 -6.30 -0.11 8.83
CA GLY A 181 -6.50 1.33 8.79
C GLY A 181 -5.46 2.08 7.94
N ALA A 182 -4.37 1.41 7.55
CA ALA A 182 -3.27 2.03 6.82
C ALA A 182 -3.72 2.74 5.55
N GLU A 183 -4.46 2.06 4.69
CA GLU A 183 -4.93 2.59 3.40
C GLU A 183 -5.93 3.74 3.59
N THR A 184 -6.86 3.59 4.55
CA THR A 184 -7.84 4.62 4.87
C THR A 184 -7.16 5.86 5.45
N GLY A 185 -6.27 5.66 6.43
CA GLY A 185 -5.53 6.72 7.09
C GLY A 185 -4.65 7.49 6.12
N LEU A 186 -3.84 6.79 5.35
CA LEU A 186 -2.97 7.37 4.32
C LEU A 186 -3.75 8.26 3.36
N THR A 187 -4.91 7.79 2.87
CA THR A 187 -5.75 8.57 1.95
C THR A 187 -6.26 9.86 2.60
N ILE A 188 -6.75 9.80 3.85
CA ILE A 188 -7.27 10.97 4.57
C ILE A 188 -6.15 11.96 4.85
N ASP A 189 -5.01 11.49 5.32
CA ASP A 189 -3.89 12.35 5.72
C ASP A 189 -3.34 13.14 4.53
N LEU A 190 -3.17 12.49 3.36
CA LEU A 190 -2.69 13.16 2.16
C LEU A 190 -3.70 14.18 1.60
N LEU A 191 -4.98 13.81 1.50
CA LEU A 191 -6.03 14.71 1.02
C LEU A 191 -6.19 15.94 1.92
N ARG A 192 -6.05 15.80 3.25
CA ARG A 192 -6.10 16.92 4.19
C ARG A 192 -4.91 17.86 4.11
N GLN A 193 -3.79 17.34 3.65
CA GLN A 193 -2.59 18.13 3.36
C GLN A 193 -2.64 18.79 1.96
N GLY A 194 -3.77 18.67 1.25
CA GLY A 194 -3.94 19.25 -0.09
C GLY A 194 -3.22 18.47 -1.20
N MET A 195 -2.76 17.25 -0.91
CA MET A 195 -2.09 16.43 -1.91
C MET A 195 -3.11 15.81 -2.88
N ARG A 196 -2.68 15.61 -4.12
CA ARG A 196 -3.53 15.10 -5.22
C ARG A 196 -3.54 13.58 -5.20
N VAL A 197 -4.71 13.01 -4.94
CA VAL A 197 -4.96 11.57 -4.96
C VAL A 197 -5.83 11.23 -6.16
N VAL A 198 -5.41 10.26 -6.97
CA VAL A 198 -6.10 9.85 -8.21
C VAL A 198 -6.29 8.35 -8.22
N GLU A 199 -7.44 7.88 -8.67
CA GLU A 199 -7.68 6.46 -8.93
C GLU A 199 -7.32 6.11 -10.38
N VAL A 200 -6.68 4.94 -10.57
CA VAL A 200 -6.21 4.44 -11.86
C VAL A 200 -6.72 3.02 -12.07
N GLU A 201 -7.43 2.78 -13.16
CA GLU A 201 -7.86 1.43 -13.52
C GLU A 201 -6.68 0.59 -13.99
N VAL A 202 -6.58 -0.62 -13.43
CA VAL A 202 -5.52 -1.58 -13.74
C VAL A 202 -6.08 -3.00 -13.73
N PRO A 203 -5.62 -3.89 -14.64
CA PRO A 203 -6.08 -5.28 -14.71
C PRO A 203 -5.31 -6.17 -13.72
N LEU A 204 -5.29 -5.77 -12.45
CA LEU A 204 -4.70 -6.56 -11.37
C LEU A 204 -5.74 -7.50 -10.76
N GLU A 205 -5.28 -8.65 -10.26
CA GLU A 205 -6.14 -9.65 -9.63
C GLU A 205 -5.54 -10.10 -8.30
N HIS A 206 -6.37 -10.14 -7.25
CA HIS A 206 -6.03 -10.77 -5.99
C HIS A 206 -6.45 -12.23 -5.96
N ARG A 207 -5.81 -12.99 -5.08
CA ARG A 207 -6.28 -14.32 -4.73
C ARG A 207 -7.72 -14.24 -4.21
N ALA A 208 -8.63 -15.07 -4.76
CA ALA A 208 -9.96 -15.24 -4.22
C ALA A 208 -9.87 -15.87 -2.83
N THR A 209 -10.10 -15.07 -1.77
CA THR A 209 -10.12 -15.57 -0.38
C THR A 209 -11.38 -16.40 -0.12
N GLY A 210 -11.21 -17.63 0.38
CA GLY A 210 -12.30 -18.55 0.70
C GLY A 210 -13.22 -18.08 1.83
N ARG A 211 -14.37 -18.76 1.96
CA ARG A 211 -15.38 -18.52 3.01
C ARG A 211 -15.10 -19.41 4.23
N ASP A 212 -14.16 -19.03 5.10
CA ASP A 212 -13.89 -19.76 6.33
C ASP A 212 -14.20 -18.92 7.59
N TRP A 213 -14.46 -19.57 8.75
CA TRP A 213 -14.74 -18.90 10.03
C TRP A 213 -13.60 -17.99 10.48
N ARG A 214 -12.36 -18.31 10.13
CA ARG A 214 -11.18 -17.45 10.30
C ARG A 214 -11.35 -16.11 9.56
N SER A 215 -12.08 -16.09 8.46
CA SER A 215 -12.38 -14.89 7.70
C SER A 215 -13.37 -13.96 8.42
N GLN A 216 -14.19 -14.46 9.37
CA GLN A 216 -15.09 -13.63 10.17
C GLN A 216 -14.35 -12.87 11.27
N LEU A 217 -13.44 -13.53 11.99
CA LEU A 217 -12.60 -12.88 12.99
C LEU A 217 -11.67 -11.86 12.33
N HIS A 218 -11.18 -12.19 11.14
CA HIS A 218 -10.39 -11.29 10.31
C HIS A 218 -11.18 -10.02 9.93
N ARG A 219 -12.45 -10.15 9.52
CA ARG A 219 -13.34 -9.02 9.20
C ARG A 219 -13.62 -8.12 10.40
N ALA A 220 -13.82 -8.70 11.59
CA ALA A 220 -14.02 -7.91 12.81
C ALA A 220 -12.79 -7.05 13.15
N ARG A 221 -11.59 -7.62 12.98
CA ARG A 221 -10.32 -6.87 13.14
C ARG A 221 -10.18 -5.77 12.08
N GLN A 222 -10.46 -6.07 10.81
CA GLN A 222 -10.47 -5.06 9.74
C GLN A 222 -11.39 -3.88 10.08
N PHE A 223 -12.62 -4.18 10.51
CA PHE A 223 -13.58 -3.15 10.92
C PHE A 223 -13.03 -2.30 12.07
N ALA A 224 -12.49 -2.92 13.12
CA ALA A 224 -11.95 -2.21 14.27
C ALA A 224 -10.77 -1.31 13.89
N ASP A 225 -9.88 -1.76 13.01
CA ASP A 225 -8.71 -1.00 12.57
C ASP A 225 -9.13 0.21 11.72
N VAL A 226 -10.05 0.02 10.77
CA VAL A 226 -10.60 1.11 9.96
C VAL A 226 -11.36 2.11 10.84
N ALA A 227 -12.19 1.63 11.76
CA ALA A 227 -12.92 2.49 12.70
C ALA A 227 -11.96 3.32 13.58
N ARG A 228 -10.88 2.70 14.06
CA ARG A 228 -9.84 3.37 14.86
C ARG A 228 -9.10 4.43 14.04
N ALA A 229 -8.73 4.11 12.79
CA ALA A 229 -8.09 5.05 11.89
C ALA A 229 -8.98 6.26 11.58
N LEU A 230 -10.28 6.04 11.41
CA LEU A 230 -11.26 7.11 11.22
C LEU A 230 -11.46 7.95 12.49
N ALA A 231 -11.57 7.31 13.66
CA ALA A 231 -11.77 8.00 14.93
C ALA A 231 -10.61 8.94 15.27
N SER A 232 -9.36 8.48 15.04
CA SER A 232 -8.15 9.28 15.28
C SER A 232 -8.03 10.48 14.32
N ARG A 233 -8.80 10.50 13.24
CA ARG A 233 -8.81 11.54 12.19
C ARG A 233 -10.11 12.33 12.13
N GLN A 234 -11.00 12.22 13.14
CA GLN A 234 -12.14 13.12 13.23
C GLN A 234 -11.67 14.55 13.55
N PRO A 235 -12.24 15.60 12.92
CA PRO A 235 -11.98 16.95 13.37
C PRO A 235 -12.41 17.06 14.84
N GLY A 236 -11.48 17.40 15.72
CA GLY A 236 -11.79 17.61 17.12
C GLY A 236 -12.98 18.57 17.21
N THR A 237 -14.03 18.19 17.95
CA THR A 237 -15.03 19.13 18.41
C THR A 237 -14.29 20.18 19.24
N ARG A 238 -14.00 21.33 18.62
CA ARG A 238 -13.55 22.51 19.40
C ARG A 238 -14.65 22.77 20.39
N GLY A 239 -14.38 22.47 21.67
CA GLY A 239 -15.26 22.83 22.74
C GLY A 239 -15.57 24.31 22.61
N SER A 240 -16.85 24.63 22.46
CA SER A 240 -17.38 25.97 22.62
C SER A 240 -17.10 26.38 24.06
N GLY A 241 -15.91 26.93 24.32
CA GLY A 241 -15.62 27.62 25.56
C GLY A 241 -16.54 28.84 25.62
N SER A 242 -17.58 28.75 26.39
CA SER A 242 -18.39 29.87 26.81
C SER A 242 -17.47 30.93 27.42
N ARG A 243 -17.36 32.06 26.78
CA ARG A 243 -16.93 33.29 27.46
C ARG A 243 -18.18 33.85 28.15
N SER A 244 -18.22 33.73 29.45
CA SER A 244 -19.02 34.60 30.34
C SER A 244 -18.16 35.79 30.69
#